data_8d76976f62aed54cddbf9ab86610e6e1
#
_entry.id   8d76976f62aed54cddbf9ab86610e6e1
#
_cell.length_a   1.000
_cell.length_b   1.000
_cell.length_c   1.000
_cell.angle_alpha   90.00
_cell.angle_beta   90.00
_cell.angle_gamma   90.00
#
_symmetry.space_group_name_H-M   'P 1'
#
loop_
_entity.id
_entity.type
_entity.pdbx_description
1 polymer ?
#
loop_
_entity_poly.entity_id
_entity_poly.type
_entity_poly.pdbx_seq_one_letter_code
_entity_poly.pdbx_strand_id
1 'polypeptide(L)'
;MPVSITPTEPPESAGPTDSAARADAPALRLYDSAARAIVPLAPTATPGLVTIYLCGATVQGSPHIGHMRSGIAFDVLRRWLERCGQEVRLIRNVTDIDDKILSKSAAAEPPVPWWAWAQRFEREFDAAYRALGVAAPTYEPRATGHIPEMIDLVQ
;
A
#
# COMPACT_ATOMS: atom_id res chain seq x y z
N MET A 1 -17.59 -4.31 -42.52
CA MET A 1 -18.24 -3.23 -41.80
C MET A 1 -17.32 -2.87 -40.67
N PRO A 2 -16.62 -1.72 -40.68
CA PRO A 2 -15.78 -1.29 -39.55
C PRO A 2 -16.64 -0.74 -38.42
N VAL A 3 -16.46 -1.24 -37.20
CA VAL A 3 -17.09 -0.75 -36.00
C VAL A 3 -16.38 0.55 -35.59
N SER A 4 -17.10 1.66 -35.67
CA SER A 4 -16.63 2.97 -35.22
C SER A 4 -16.69 3.01 -33.71
N ILE A 5 -15.52 3.07 -33.04
CA ILE A 5 -15.43 3.28 -31.62
C ILE A 5 -15.33 4.80 -31.39
N THR A 6 -16.42 5.38 -30.92
CA THR A 6 -16.45 6.78 -30.46
C THR A 6 -15.67 6.86 -29.14
N PRO A 7 -14.73 7.80 -28.98
CA PRO A 7 -14.05 8.00 -27.70
C PRO A 7 -15.06 8.52 -26.67
N THR A 8 -15.16 7.83 -25.55
CA THR A 8 -15.94 8.30 -24.38
C THR A 8 -15.20 9.50 -23.79
N GLU A 9 -15.88 10.64 -23.70
CA GLU A 9 -15.38 11.83 -23.02
C GLU A 9 -14.99 11.51 -21.57
N PRO A 10 -13.88 12.10 -21.06
CA PRO A 10 -13.53 11.98 -19.66
C PRO A 10 -14.62 12.61 -18.79
N PRO A 11 -14.87 12.10 -17.57
CA PRO A 11 -15.87 12.64 -16.68
C PRO A 11 -15.54 14.09 -16.34
N GLU A 12 -16.56 14.92 -16.48
CA GLU A 12 -16.57 16.36 -16.24
C GLU A 12 -15.97 16.71 -14.86
N SER A 13 -15.17 17.76 -14.86
CA SER A 13 -14.36 18.26 -13.76
C SER A 13 -15.09 18.31 -12.41
N ALA A 14 -14.41 17.84 -11.37
CA ALA A 14 -14.77 18.03 -9.98
C ALA A 14 -15.22 19.48 -9.73
N GLY A 15 -16.39 19.61 -9.11
CA GLY A 15 -16.97 20.89 -8.68
C GLY A 15 -16.05 21.67 -7.73
N PRO A 16 -16.41 22.90 -7.37
CA PRO A 16 -15.52 23.84 -6.68
C PRO A 16 -14.93 23.21 -5.42
N THR A 17 -13.61 23.17 -5.38
CA THR A 17 -12.82 22.68 -4.27
C THR A 17 -13.23 23.41 -3.01
N ASP A 18 -13.76 22.69 -2.05
CA ASP A 18 -14.12 23.16 -0.71
C ASP A 18 -12.84 23.50 0.09
N SER A 19 -12.18 24.56 -0.35
CA SER A 19 -10.93 25.09 0.21
C SER A 19 -11.10 25.61 1.65
N ALA A 20 -12.30 26.06 2.00
CA ALA A 20 -12.60 26.63 3.30
C ALA A 20 -12.75 25.54 4.39
N ALA A 21 -13.29 24.36 4.04
CA ALA A 21 -13.43 23.24 4.99
C ALA A 21 -12.09 22.56 5.33
N ARG A 22 -11.02 22.86 4.60
CA ARG A 22 -9.70 22.26 4.80
C ARG A 22 -8.84 22.95 5.86
N ALA A 23 -9.11 24.24 6.14
CA ALA A 23 -8.32 25.02 7.10
C ALA A 23 -8.66 24.68 8.56
N ASP A 24 -9.81 24.08 8.83
CA ASP A 24 -10.33 23.85 10.19
C ASP A 24 -10.31 22.36 10.62
N ALA A 25 -9.68 21.49 9.82
CA ALA A 25 -9.58 20.09 10.19
C ALA A 25 -8.64 19.92 11.40
N PRO A 26 -9.09 19.26 12.49
CA PRO A 26 -8.26 19.10 13.67
C PRO A 26 -6.99 18.33 13.31
N ALA A 27 -5.84 18.83 13.78
CA ALA A 27 -4.55 18.16 13.58
C ALA A 27 -4.63 16.73 14.12
N LEU A 28 -4.31 15.74 13.26
CA LEU A 28 -4.26 14.35 13.67
C LEU A 28 -3.23 14.18 14.79
N ARG A 29 -3.63 13.51 15.85
CA ARG A 29 -2.76 13.20 16.98
C ARG A 29 -2.68 11.69 17.13
N LEU A 30 -1.48 11.17 17.30
CA LEU A 30 -1.21 9.74 17.47
C LEU A 30 -0.42 9.51 18.76
N TYR A 31 -0.57 8.31 19.32
CA TYR A 31 0.25 7.91 20.46
C TYR A 31 1.66 7.56 19.97
N ASP A 32 2.64 8.28 20.47
CA ASP A 32 4.05 8.02 20.22
C ASP A 32 4.61 7.16 21.37
N SER A 33 5.09 5.95 21.00
CA SER A 33 5.62 5.00 21.99
C SER A 33 6.95 5.46 22.61
N ALA A 34 7.76 6.24 21.89
CA ALA A 34 9.00 6.78 22.40
C ALA A 34 8.76 7.92 23.38
N ALA A 35 7.90 8.87 23.01
CA ALA A 35 7.49 9.98 23.86
C ALA A 35 6.52 9.55 24.97
N ARG A 36 5.89 8.36 24.88
CA ARG A 36 4.83 7.86 25.76
C ARG A 36 3.67 8.85 25.92
N ALA A 37 3.32 9.56 24.86
CA ALA A 37 2.32 10.61 24.86
C ALA A 37 1.55 10.65 23.54
N ILE A 38 0.36 11.26 23.55
CA ILE A 38 -0.36 11.60 22.33
C ILE A 38 0.22 12.92 21.81
N VAL A 39 0.85 12.84 20.63
CA VAL A 39 1.50 13.99 19.97
C VAL A 39 0.83 14.31 18.65
N PRO A 40 0.87 15.55 18.17
CA PRO A 40 0.46 15.88 16.82
C PRO A 40 1.29 15.09 15.80
N LEU A 41 0.65 14.57 14.75
CA LEU A 41 1.40 14.05 13.61
C LEU A 41 2.09 15.23 12.93
N ALA A 42 3.39 15.34 13.15
CA ALA A 42 4.20 16.32 12.45
C ALA A 42 4.42 15.85 11.01
N PRO A 43 4.14 16.68 10.00
CA PRO A 43 4.53 16.36 8.64
C PRO A 43 6.05 16.22 8.58
N THR A 44 6.52 15.30 7.76
CA THR A 44 7.93 15.10 7.43
C THR A 44 8.53 16.37 6.78
N ALA A 45 9.80 16.31 6.34
CA ALA A 45 10.57 17.44 5.83
C ALA A 45 9.89 18.29 4.73
N THR A 46 8.84 17.78 4.08
CA THR A 46 8.07 18.49 3.06
C THR A 46 6.70 18.87 3.63
N PRO A 47 6.39 20.16 3.81
CA PRO A 47 5.08 20.61 4.23
C PRO A 47 3.96 20.09 3.30
N GLY A 48 2.87 19.60 3.87
CA GLY A 48 1.73 19.12 3.11
C GLY A 48 1.87 17.71 2.52
N LEU A 49 3.04 17.06 2.64
CA LEU A 49 3.28 15.69 2.21
C LEU A 49 3.47 14.78 3.41
N VAL A 50 2.71 13.69 3.45
CA VAL A 50 2.89 12.59 4.42
C VAL A 50 3.32 11.34 3.68
N THR A 51 4.49 10.81 4.02
CA THR A 51 4.97 9.54 3.47
C THR A 51 4.76 8.44 4.50
N ILE A 52 4.08 7.37 4.09
CA ILE A 52 3.82 6.20 4.92
C ILE A 52 4.51 5.00 4.29
N TYR A 53 5.38 4.33 5.04
CA TYR A 53 5.90 3.02 4.66
C TYR A 53 5.17 1.96 5.47
N LEU A 54 4.42 1.11 4.78
CA LEU A 54 3.71 -0.02 5.36
C LEU A 54 4.44 -1.32 5.01
N CYS A 55 4.86 -2.04 6.03
CA CYS A 55 5.41 -3.37 5.85
C CYS A 55 4.35 -4.28 5.25
N GLY A 56 4.58 -4.74 4.03
CA GLY A 56 3.69 -5.67 3.33
C GLY A 56 3.85 -7.11 3.81
N ALA A 57 2.95 -7.96 3.38
CA ALA A 57 2.96 -9.36 3.76
C ALA A 57 4.01 -10.15 2.96
N THR A 58 4.54 -11.21 3.58
CA THR A 58 5.23 -12.28 2.86
C THR A 58 4.18 -13.10 2.10
N VAL A 59 4.31 -13.18 0.78
CA VAL A 59 3.34 -13.87 -0.09
C VAL A 59 3.58 -15.39 -0.12
N GLN A 60 3.59 -15.98 1.08
CA GLN A 60 3.86 -17.40 1.31
C GLN A 60 2.62 -18.30 1.28
N GLY A 61 1.43 -17.74 1.19
CA GLY A 61 0.14 -18.43 1.23
C GLY A 61 -1.00 -17.42 1.14
N SER A 62 -2.23 -17.90 1.06
CA SER A 62 -3.43 -17.08 0.93
C SER A 62 -3.56 -16.05 2.06
N PRO A 63 -4.08 -14.84 1.77
CA PRO A 63 -4.32 -13.84 2.78
C PRO A 63 -5.40 -14.29 3.77
N HIS A 64 -5.33 -13.78 4.98
CA HIS A 64 -6.36 -13.91 6.00
C HIS A 64 -6.72 -12.55 6.60
N ILE A 65 -7.77 -12.50 7.40
CA ILE A 65 -8.31 -11.25 7.95
C ILE A 65 -7.26 -10.39 8.69
N GLY A 66 -6.28 -11.00 9.32
CA GLY A 66 -5.20 -10.27 9.99
C GLY A 66 -4.34 -9.43 9.04
N HIS A 67 -4.04 -9.97 7.84
CA HIS A 67 -3.33 -9.22 6.79
C HIS A 67 -4.19 -8.05 6.29
N MET A 68 -5.48 -8.31 6.03
CA MET A 68 -6.42 -7.31 5.53
C MET A 68 -6.65 -6.18 6.53
N ARG A 69 -6.73 -6.50 7.82
CA ARG A 69 -6.87 -5.50 8.89
C ARG A 69 -5.77 -4.44 8.85
N SER A 70 -4.53 -4.85 8.66
CA SER A 70 -3.41 -3.91 8.56
C SER A 70 -3.58 -2.97 7.36
N GLY A 71 -3.85 -3.53 6.17
CA GLY A 71 -4.08 -2.73 4.97
C GLY A 71 -5.23 -1.73 5.11
N ILE A 72 -6.36 -2.17 5.67
CA ILE A 72 -7.53 -1.32 5.91
C ILE A 72 -7.19 -0.18 6.88
N ALA A 73 -6.47 -0.45 7.98
CA ALA A 73 -6.14 0.57 8.96
C ALA A 73 -5.31 1.70 8.34
N PHE A 74 -4.33 1.37 7.50
CA PHE A 74 -3.52 2.37 6.80
C PHE A 74 -4.26 3.05 5.64
N ASP A 75 -5.20 2.36 4.98
CA ASP A 75 -6.07 2.98 3.98
C ASP A 75 -7.01 4.02 4.61
N VAL A 76 -7.57 3.73 5.77
CA VAL A 76 -8.39 4.69 6.54
C VAL A 76 -7.55 5.90 6.95
N LEU A 77 -6.34 5.67 7.46
CA LEU A 77 -5.41 6.76 7.82
C LEU A 77 -5.08 7.63 6.60
N ARG A 78 -4.75 7.01 5.46
CA ARG A 78 -4.48 7.71 4.21
C ARG A 78 -5.67 8.60 3.79
N ARG A 79 -6.87 8.02 3.72
CA ARG A 79 -8.08 8.77 3.33
C ARG A 79 -8.38 9.92 4.28
N TRP A 80 -8.15 9.74 5.57
CA TRP A 80 -8.30 10.80 6.55
C TRP A 80 -7.32 11.94 6.30
N LEU A 81 -6.04 11.66 6.10
CA LEU A 81 -5.01 12.65 5.81
C LEU A 81 -5.31 13.40 4.50
N GLU A 82 -5.71 12.67 3.44
CA GLU A 82 -6.14 13.27 2.17
C GLU A 82 -7.36 14.18 2.36
N ARG A 83 -8.33 13.76 3.18
CA ARG A 83 -9.48 14.59 3.55
C ARG A 83 -9.07 15.87 4.30
N CYS A 84 -8.00 15.80 5.10
CA CYS A 84 -7.41 16.95 5.78
C CYS A 84 -6.52 17.81 4.87
N GLY A 85 -6.48 17.52 3.57
CA GLY A 85 -5.74 18.33 2.58
C GLY A 85 -4.26 17.98 2.45
N GLN A 86 -3.80 16.86 3.03
CA GLN A 86 -2.43 16.38 2.86
C GLN A 86 -2.29 15.57 1.57
N GLU A 87 -1.16 15.69 0.89
CA GLU A 87 -0.72 14.70 -0.09
C GLU A 87 -0.20 13.47 0.67
N VAL A 88 -0.63 12.27 0.30
CA VAL A 88 -0.17 11.06 0.97
C VAL A 88 0.51 10.12 -0.03
N ARG A 89 1.75 9.74 0.27
CA ARG A 89 2.48 8.69 -0.45
C ARG A 89 2.55 7.45 0.41
N LEU A 90 1.73 6.47 0.09
CA LEU A 90 1.75 5.16 0.74
C LEU A 90 2.62 4.20 -0.08
N ILE A 91 3.65 3.68 0.55
CA ILE A 91 4.52 2.64 0.01
C ILE A 91 4.26 1.37 0.79
N ARG A 92 3.97 0.28 0.09
CA ARG A 92 3.79 -1.05 0.69
C ARG A 92 4.66 -2.05 -0.06
N ASN A 93 5.63 -2.66 0.62
CA ASN A 93 6.46 -3.66 -0.04
C ASN A 93 5.74 -5.01 -0.20
N VAL A 94 6.21 -5.80 -1.15
CA VAL A 94 5.86 -7.22 -1.30
C VAL A 94 7.10 -8.04 -0.97
N THR A 95 7.02 -8.88 0.06
CA THR A 95 8.09 -9.84 0.36
C THR A 95 7.83 -11.09 -0.48
N ASP A 96 8.38 -11.08 -1.68
CA ASP A 96 8.20 -12.11 -2.71
C ASP A 96 9.30 -13.19 -2.67
N ILE A 97 10.28 -13.09 -1.76
CA ILE A 97 11.26 -14.12 -1.44
C ILE A 97 11.46 -14.21 0.07
N ASP A 98 11.44 -15.44 0.61
CA ASP A 98 11.55 -15.74 2.04
C ASP A 98 11.71 -17.25 2.21
N ASP A 99 12.34 -17.71 3.29
CA ASP A 99 12.53 -19.13 3.57
C ASP A 99 11.23 -19.94 3.55
N LYS A 100 10.13 -19.34 3.99
CA LYS A 100 8.80 -19.97 3.98
C LYS A 100 8.25 -20.13 2.57
N ILE A 101 8.54 -19.20 1.66
CA ILE A 101 8.18 -19.31 0.24
C ILE A 101 8.97 -20.46 -0.37
N LEU A 102 10.28 -20.50 -0.15
CA LEU A 102 11.16 -21.54 -0.67
C LEU A 102 10.73 -22.94 -0.20
N SER A 103 10.51 -23.10 1.12
CA SER A 103 10.12 -24.39 1.69
C SER A 103 8.74 -24.86 1.22
N LYS A 104 7.74 -23.96 1.18
CA LYS A 104 6.38 -24.32 0.78
C LYS A 104 6.27 -24.63 -0.71
N SER A 105 6.97 -23.89 -1.55
CA SER A 105 6.98 -24.14 -3.00
C SER A 105 7.64 -25.47 -3.35
N ALA A 106 8.71 -25.83 -2.64
CA ALA A 106 9.39 -27.12 -2.80
C ALA A 106 8.56 -28.31 -2.27
N ALA A 107 7.77 -28.09 -1.21
CA ALA A 107 6.91 -29.11 -0.60
C ALA A 107 5.54 -29.26 -1.30
N ALA A 108 5.23 -28.45 -2.31
CA ALA A 108 4.00 -28.58 -3.08
C ALA A 108 4.02 -29.85 -3.94
N GLU A 109 2.83 -30.42 -4.22
CA GLU A 109 2.69 -31.61 -5.06
C GLU A 109 1.84 -31.28 -6.30
N PRO A 110 2.44 -31.18 -7.50
CA PRO A 110 3.88 -31.25 -7.77
C PRO A 110 4.62 -30.00 -7.28
N PRO A 111 5.95 -30.06 -7.06
CA PRO A 111 6.74 -28.89 -6.69
C PRO A 111 6.58 -27.76 -7.68
N VAL A 112 6.52 -26.53 -7.13
CA VAL A 112 6.30 -25.31 -7.91
C VAL A 112 7.51 -24.39 -7.78
N PRO A 113 7.99 -23.74 -8.83
CA PRO A 113 9.04 -22.72 -8.70
C PRO A 113 8.63 -21.65 -7.69
N TRP A 114 9.55 -21.25 -6.80
CA TRP A 114 9.27 -20.30 -5.71
C TRP A 114 8.67 -18.96 -6.21
N TRP A 115 9.16 -18.46 -7.34
CA TRP A 115 8.64 -17.22 -7.93
C TRP A 115 7.19 -17.37 -8.44
N ALA A 116 6.82 -18.55 -8.98
CA ALA A 116 5.45 -18.82 -9.40
C ALA A 116 4.52 -18.97 -8.18
N TRP A 117 5.01 -19.57 -7.08
CA TRP A 117 4.33 -19.61 -5.78
C TRP A 117 4.06 -18.19 -5.26
N ALA A 118 5.10 -17.37 -5.16
CA ALA A 118 4.99 -16.01 -4.70
C ALA A 118 4.00 -15.18 -5.55
N GLN A 119 4.12 -15.23 -6.88
CA GLN A 119 3.24 -14.51 -7.80
C GLN A 119 1.77 -14.93 -7.66
N ARG A 120 1.51 -16.22 -7.43
CA ARG A 120 0.14 -16.69 -7.21
C ARG A 120 -0.48 -16.02 -5.99
N PHE A 121 0.22 -16.05 -4.85
CA PHE A 121 -0.32 -15.51 -3.61
C PHE A 121 -0.33 -13.98 -3.61
N GLU A 122 0.61 -13.32 -4.26
CA GLU A 122 0.55 -11.87 -4.48
C GLU A 122 -0.76 -11.47 -5.17
N ARG A 123 -1.18 -12.20 -6.21
CA ARG A 123 -2.47 -11.95 -6.87
C ARG A 123 -3.67 -12.17 -5.96
N GLU A 124 -3.60 -13.16 -5.05
CA GLU A 124 -4.65 -13.41 -4.07
C GLU A 124 -4.74 -12.25 -3.06
N PHE A 125 -3.59 -11.72 -2.60
CA PHE A 125 -3.54 -10.52 -1.76
C PHE A 125 -4.16 -9.31 -2.45
N ASP A 126 -3.79 -9.04 -3.69
CA ASP A 126 -4.34 -7.95 -4.49
C ASP A 126 -5.86 -8.07 -4.67
N ALA A 127 -6.33 -9.27 -4.97
CA ALA A 127 -7.76 -9.52 -5.12
C ALA A 127 -8.51 -9.26 -3.80
N ALA A 128 -7.94 -9.69 -2.67
CA ALA A 128 -8.53 -9.48 -1.35
C ALA A 128 -8.56 -7.98 -0.96
N TYR A 129 -7.48 -7.23 -1.21
CA TYR A 129 -7.47 -5.79 -0.97
C TYR A 129 -8.50 -5.06 -1.83
N ARG A 130 -8.58 -5.38 -3.12
CA ARG A 130 -9.60 -4.80 -4.02
C ARG A 130 -11.02 -5.13 -3.59
N ALA A 131 -11.29 -6.37 -3.17
CA ALA A 131 -12.61 -6.78 -2.69
C ALA A 131 -13.07 -6.00 -1.46
N LEU A 132 -12.13 -5.55 -0.62
CA LEU A 132 -12.39 -4.74 0.56
C LEU A 132 -12.36 -3.22 0.29
N GLY A 133 -12.17 -2.80 -0.97
CA GLY A 133 -12.12 -1.39 -1.34
C GLY A 133 -10.88 -0.65 -0.84
N VAL A 134 -9.82 -1.38 -0.46
CA VAL A 134 -8.53 -0.79 -0.09
C VAL A 134 -7.88 -0.17 -1.33
N ALA A 135 -7.52 1.09 -1.26
CA ALA A 135 -6.87 1.77 -2.37
C ALA A 135 -5.46 1.21 -2.63
N ALA A 136 -5.06 1.15 -3.90
CA ALA A 136 -3.72 0.75 -4.26
C ALA A 136 -2.68 1.70 -3.62
N PRO A 137 -1.52 1.18 -3.16
CA PRO A 137 -0.44 2.04 -2.69
C PRO A 137 0.10 2.91 -3.83
N THR A 138 0.76 4.01 -3.48
CA THR A 138 1.46 4.87 -4.44
C THR A 138 2.58 4.11 -5.14
N TYR A 139 3.26 3.26 -4.38
CA TYR A 139 4.32 2.39 -4.88
C TYR A 139 4.32 1.06 -4.11
N GLU A 140 4.52 -0.04 -4.84
CA GLU A 140 4.51 -1.39 -4.28
C GLU A 140 5.76 -2.18 -4.74
N PRO A 141 6.92 -1.92 -4.11
CA PRO A 141 8.19 -2.55 -4.48
C PRO A 141 8.21 -4.01 -4.04
N ARG A 142 8.69 -4.89 -4.93
CA ARG A 142 9.04 -6.28 -4.57
C ARG A 142 10.46 -6.34 -4.05
N ALA A 143 10.69 -7.18 -3.04
CA ALA A 143 12.02 -7.37 -2.46
C ALA A 143 13.04 -7.82 -3.52
N THR A 144 12.67 -8.75 -4.40
CA THR A 144 13.56 -9.24 -5.48
C THR A 144 13.91 -8.17 -6.51
N GLY A 145 13.08 -7.13 -6.67
CA GLY A 145 13.32 -6.02 -7.58
C GLY A 145 14.31 -4.98 -7.06
N HIS A 146 14.75 -5.08 -5.80
CA HIS A 146 15.59 -4.08 -5.13
C HIS A 146 16.87 -4.66 -4.50
N ILE A 147 17.32 -5.82 -4.98
CA ILE A 147 18.54 -6.46 -4.48
C ILE A 147 19.80 -5.58 -4.64
N PRO A 148 20.02 -4.89 -5.78
CA PRO A 148 21.16 -3.98 -5.90
C PRO A 148 21.16 -2.90 -4.83
N GLU A 149 20.04 -2.23 -4.60
CA GLU A 149 19.91 -1.17 -3.60
C GLU A 149 20.10 -1.68 -2.17
N MET A 150 19.70 -2.93 -1.89
CA MET A 150 19.96 -3.58 -0.61
C MET A 150 21.47 -3.84 -0.42
N ILE A 151 22.17 -4.25 -1.46
CA ILE A 151 23.62 -4.48 -1.42
C ILE A 151 24.34 -3.15 -1.17
N ASP A 152 23.96 -2.09 -1.88
CA ASP A 152 24.54 -0.76 -1.72
C ASP A 152 24.32 -0.20 -0.30
N LEU A 153 23.18 -0.52 0.31
CA LEU A 153 22.89 -0.09 1.68
C LEU A 153 23.76 -0.80 2.73
N VAL A 154 24.19 -2.04 2.46
CA VAL A 154 24.98 -2.87 3.40
C VAL A 154 26.46 -2.56 3.33
N GLN A 155 26.97 -2.02 2.24
CA GLN A 155 28.38 -1.64 2.03
C GLN A 155 28.69 -0.28 2.66
#